data_85d136dda84c40b4098e7a61869d9240
#
_entry.id   85d136dda84c40b4098e7a61869d9240
#
_cell.length_a   1.000
_cell.length_b   1.000
_cell.length_c   1.000
_cell.angle_alpha   90.00
_cell.angle_beta   90.00
_cell.angle_gamma   90.00
#
_symmetry.space_group_name_H-M   'P 1'
#
loop_
_entity.id
_entity.type
_entity.pdbx_description
1 polymer ?
#
loop_
_entity_poly.entity_id
_entity_poly.type
_entity_poly.pdbx_seq_one_letter_code
_entity_poly.pdbx_strand_id
1 'polypeptide(L)'
;MAGSGNGEAIVANKIHGVRAAVCNDLYTAEMARRHNDANVLCVGQRACGDAVALKILEIWLATPFDGGRHAARIANIGALEERLKKEYGG
;
A
#
# COMPACT_ATOMS: atom_id res chain seq x y z
N MET A 1 -0.83 -11.83 5.28
CA MET A 1 0.56 -12.23 4.94
C MET A 1 0.53 -13.41 3.96
N ALA A 2 1.49 -13.44 3.08
CA ALA A 2 1.60 -14.51 2.07
C ALA A 2 3.07 -14.81 1.79
N GLY A 3 3.37 -15.68 0.81
CA GLY A 3 4.75 -16.03 0.48
C GLY A 3 5.59 -14.81 0.10
N SER A 4 5.20 -14.10 -0.95
CA SER A 4 5.90 -12.88 -1.40
C SER A 4 5.11 -11.59 -1.14
N GLY A 5 3.81 -11.68 -0.98
CA GLY A 5 2.91 -10.54 -0.83
C GLY A 5 2.39 -9.97 -2.15
N ASN A 6 3.00 -10.33 -3.28
CA ASN A 6 2.67 -9.73 -4.57
C ASN A 6 1.25 -10.06 -5.06
N GLY A 7 0.84 -11.32 -4.94
CA GLY A 7 -0.49 -11.75 -5.40
C GLY A 7 -1.60 -11.02 -4.67
N GLU A 8 -1.50 -10.93 -3.36
CA GLU A 8 -2.49 -10.24 -2.53
C GLU A 8 -2.56 -8.76 -2.86
N ALA A 9 -1.42 -8.11 -3.06
CA ALA A 9 -1.38 -6.69 -3.41
C ALA A 9 -2.04 -6.43 -4.77
N ILE A 10 -1.77 -7.28 -5.76
CA ILE A 10 -2.37 -7.15 -7.09
C ILE A 10 -3.89 -7.24 -6.99
N VAL A 11 -4.39 -8.24 -6.27
CA VAL A 11 -5.84 -8.43 -6.10
C VAL A 11 -6.44 -7.26 -5.31
N ALA A 12 -5.81 -6.87 -4.21
CA ALA A 12 -6.33 -5.79 -3.35
C ALA A 12 -6.42 -4.48 -4.12
N ASN A 13 -5.43 -4.16 -4.96
CA ASN A 13 -5.41 -2.92 -5.72
C ASN A 13 -6.46 -2.86 -6.85
N LYS A 14 -7.16 -3.94 -7.13
CA LYS A 14 -8.31 -3.93 -8.05
C LYS A 14 -9.56 -3.35 -7.39
N ILE A 15 -9.57 -3.21 -6.08
CA ILE A 15 -10.72 -2.69 -5.34
C ILE A 15 -10.61 -1.18 -5.25
N HIS A 16 -11.69 -0.47 -5.59
CA HIS A 16 -11.74 0.98 -5.54
C HIS A 16 -11.37 1.50 -4.14
N GLY A 17 -10.49 2.49 -4.09
CA GLY A 17 -10.05 3.10 -2.84
C GLY A 17 -8.93 2.36 -2.11
N VAL A 18 -8.55 1.16 -2.56
CA VAL A 18 -7.45 0.40 -1.94
C VAL A 18 -6.12 0.80 -2.56
N ARG A 19 -5.19 1.16 -1.68
CA ARG A 19 -3.79 1.41 -2.03
C ARG A 19 -2.94 0.42 -1.24
N ALA A 20 -2.79 -0.79 -1.77
CA ALA A 20 -2.03 -1.86 -1.15
C ALA A 20 -0.56 -1.78 -1.57
N ALA A 21 0.33 -1.94 -0.62
CA ALA A 21 1.76 -1.94 -0.85
C ALA A 21 2.39 -3.23 -0.33
N VAL A 22 3.32 -3.78 -1.10
CA VAL A 22 4.14 -4.90 -0.67
C VAL A 22 5.34 -4.34 0.07
N CYS A 23 5.46 -4.67 1.36
CA CYS A 23 6.52 -4.17 2.21
C CYS A 23 7.22 -5.35 2.88
N ASN A 24 8.41 -5.69 2.38
CA ASN A 24 9.20 -6.79 2.91
C ASN A 24 10.46 -6.31 3.65
N ASP A 25 10.61 -5.00 3.81
CA ASP A 25 11.66 -4.38 4.61
C ASP A 25 11.12 -3.12 5.30
N LEU A 26 11.94 -2.57 6.21
CA LEU A 26 11.52 -1.42 7.02
C LEU A 26 11.40 -0.14 6.20
N TYR A 27 12.27 0.04 5.22
CA TYR A 27 12.27 1.23 4.37
C TYR A 27 11.00 1.31 3.52
N THR A 28 10.64 0.21 2.84
CA THR A 28 9.44 0.20 2.00
C THR A 28 8.17 0.39 2.82
N ALA A 29 8.13 -0.14 4.05
CA ALA A 29 6.99 0.06 4.95
C ALA A 29 6.82 1.54 5.31
N GLU A 30 7.92 2.21 5.66
CA GLU A 30 7.90 3.64 5.98
C GLU A 30 7.47 4.48 4.79
N MET A 31 8.07 4.24 3.61
CA MET A 31 7.77 5.02 2.41
C MET A 31 6.35 4.80 1.89
N ALA A 32 5.81 3.58 2.02
CA ALA A 32 4.43 3.30 1.65
C ALA A 32 3.45 4.18 2.44
N ARG A 33 3.74 4.43 3.73
CA ARG A 33 2.93 5.32 4.55
C ARG A 33 3.22 6.79 4.27
N ARG A 34 4.50 7.19 4.30
CA ARG A 34 4.87 8.60 4.15
C ARG A 34 4.51 9.17 2.79
N HIS A 35 4.77 8.43 1.73
CA HIS A 35 4.67 8.94 0.36
C HIS A 35 3.37 8.53 -0.34
N ASN A 36 2.87 7.35 -0.08
CA ASN A 36 1.76 6.79 -0.84
C ASN A 36 0.46 6.70 -0.06
N ASP A 37 0.49 7.02 1.22
CA ASP A 37 -0.67 6.87 2.11
C ASP A 37 -1.35 5.51 1.89
N ALA A 38 -0.53 4.46 1.77
CA ALA A 38 -1.03 3.12 1.53
C ALA A 38 -1.91 2.69 2.70
N ASN A 39 -3.05 2.07 2.39
CA ASN A 39 -4.03 1.69 3.40
C ASN A 39 -4.18 0.18 3.57
N VAL A 40 -3.47 -0.61 2.78
CA VAL A 40 -3.40 -2.07 2.93
C VAL A 40 -1.94 -2.49 2.88
N LEU A 41 -1.52 -3.21 3.91
CA LEU A 41 -0.16 -3.74 4.01
C LEU A 41 -0.14 -5.20 3.57
N CYS A 42 0.72 -5.51 2.60
CA CYS A 42 0.99 -6.89 2.19
C CYS A 42 2.43 -7.24 2.55
N VAL A 43 2.62 -8.29 3.31
CA VAL A 43 3.94 -8.73 3.76
C VAL A 43 4.18 -10.16 3.28
N GLY A 44 5.33 -10.38 2.64
CA GLY A 44 5.75 -11.70 2.20
C GLY A 44 6.47 -12.43 3.32
N GLN A 45 5.82 -13.38 3.96
CA GLN A 45 6.40 -14.13 5.07
C GLN A 45 7.70 -14.84 4.68
N ARG A 46 7.75 -15.39 3.47
CA ARG A 46 8.95 -16.07 2.97
C ARG A 46 10.07 -15.12 2.62
N ALA A 47 9.73 -13.85 2.34
CA ALA A 47 10.72 -12.85 1.94
C ALA A 47 11.39 -12.21 3.16
N CYS A 48 10.65 -11.94 4.23
CA CYS A 48 11.17 -11.16 5.35
C CYS A 48 11.25 -11.90 6.70
N GLY A 49 10.50 -12.99 6.88
CA GLY A 49 10.46 -13.72 8.16
C GLY A 49 9.62 -13.01 9.23
N ASP A 50 9.33 -13.71 10.32
CA ASP A 50 8.36 -13.26 11.33
C ASP A 50 8.84 -12.05 12.13
N ALA A 51 10.10 -12.01 12.54
CA ALA A 51 10.63 -10.91 13.36
C ALA A 51 10.62 -9.59 12.59
N VAL A 52 11.02 -9.62 11.32
CA VAL A 52 11.01 -8.44 10.46
C VAL A 52 9.57 -8.03 10.14
N ALA A 53 8.67 -8.99 9.92
CA ALA A 53 7.26 -8.71 9.69
C ALA A 53 6.62 -7.93 10.83
N LEU A 54 6.94 -8.28 12.09
CA LEU A 54 6.44 -7.55 13.25
C LEU A 54 6.96 -6.11 13.29
N LYS A 55 8.23 -5.90 12.99
CA LYS A 55 8.81 -4.54 12.91
C LYS A 55 8.20 -3.72 11.79
N ILE A 56 7.94 -4.34 10.64
CA ILE A 56 7.24 -3.71 9.52
C ILE A 56 5.87 -3.20 9.98
N LEU A 57 5.13 -4.04 10.69
CA LEU A 57 3.81 -3.67 11.20
C LEU A 57 3.89 -2.50 12.18
N GLU A 58 4.87 -2.51 13.09
CA GLU A 58 5.08 -1.40 14.03
C GLU A 58 5.34 -0.08 13.29
N ILE A 59 6.23 -0.09 12.30
CA ILE A 59 6.53 1.10 11.49
C ILE A 59 5.31 1.55 10.72
N TRP A 60 4.59 0.61 10.11
CA TRP A 60 3.37 0.92 9.37
C TRP A 60 2.36 1.67 10.21
N LEU A 61 2.08 1.17 11.42
CA LEU A 61 1.08 1.76 12.32
C LEU A 61 1.53 3.11 12.89
N ALA A 62 2.84 3.32 13.02
CA ALA A 62 3.39 4.53 13.64
C ALA A 62 3.70 5.66 12.64
N THR A 63 3.73 5.37 11.34
CA THR A 63 4.19 6.33 10.34
C THR A 63 3.03 7.10 9.73
N PRO A 64 2.99 8.44 9.85
CA PRO A 64 1.96 9.25 9.23
C PRO A 64 2.25 9.51 7.75
N PHE A 65 1.23 9.96 7.02
CA PHE A 65 1.38 10.45 5.66
C PHE A 65 1.99 11.86 5.68
N ASP A 66 3.03 12.08 4.86
CA ASP A 66 3.71 13.38 4.80
C ASP A 66 2.88 14.47 4.13
N GLY A 67 1.95 14.11 3.25
CA GLY A 67 1.14 15.08 2.51
C GLY A 67 1.94 15.79 1.42
N GLY A 68 1.73 17.10 1.26
CA GLY A 68 2.45 17.90 0.28
C GLY A 68 2.24 17.41 -1.16
N ARG A 69 3.35 17.30 -1.91
CA ARG A 69 3.31 16.79 -3.30
C ARG A 69 2.78 15.36 -3.42
N HIS A 70 2.91 14.59 -2.35
CA HIS A 70 2.41 13.21 -2.34
C HIS A 70 0.88 13.17 -2.28
N ALA A 71 0.26 14.15 -1.63
CA ALA A 71 -1.20 14.27 -1.59
C ALA A 71 -1.79 14.45 -2.99
N ALA A 72 -1.13 15.24 -3.83
CA ALA A 72 -1.56 15.45 -5.22
C ALA A 72 -1.53 14.15 -6.02
N ARG A 73 -0.49 13.33 -5.84
CA ARG A 73 -0.40 12.02 -6.50
C ARG A 73 -1.50 11.07 -6.06
N ILE A 74 -1.82 11.04 -4.77
CA ILE A 74 -2.89 10.21 -4.24
C ILE A 74 -4.25 10.68 -4.78
N ALA A 75 -4.46 11.98 -4.83
CA ALA A 75 -5.67 12.56 -5.42
C ALA A 75 -5.81 12.17 -6.90
N ASN A 76 -4.72 12.14 -7.66
CA ASN A 76 -4.72 11.71 -9.05
C ASN A 76 -5.13 10.24 -9.20
N ILE A 77 -4.68 9.37 -8.29
CA ILE A 77 -5.10 7.95 -8.27
C ILE A 77 -6.61 7.87 -8.05
N GLY A 78 -7.14 8.59 -7.09
CA GLY A 78 -8.57 8.63 -6.81
C GLY A 78 -9.38 9.15 -7.98
N ALA A 79 -8.89 10.21 -8.65
CA ALA A 79 -9.53 10.77 -9.84
C ALA A 79 -9.56 9.76 -11.00
N LEU A 80 -8.46 9.03 -11.20
CA LEU A 80 -8.39 7.98 -12.21
C LEU A 80 -9.39 6.87 -11.92
N GLU A 81 -9.48 6.42 -10.67
CA GLU A 81 -10.45 5.40 -10.26
C GLU A 81 -11.88 5.84 -10.56
N GLU A 82 -12.25 7.07 -10.23
CA GLU A 82 -13.58 7.61 -10.49
C GLU A 82 -13.88 7.67 -11.99
N ARG A 83 -12.90 8.09 -12.79
CA ARG A 83 -13.06 8.16 -14.24
C ARG A 83 -13.26 6.77 -14.83
N LEU A 84 -12.47 5.78 -14.42
CA LEU A 84 -12.59 4.40 -14.90
C LEU A 84 -13.92 3.78 -14.50
N LYS A 85 -14.39 4.07 -13.29
CA LYS A 85 -15.69 3.62 -12.82
C LYS A 85 -16.82 4.15 -13.70
N LYS A 86 -16.78 5.44 -14.07
CA LYS A 86 -17.77 6.05 -14.95
C LYS A 86 -17.73 5.47 -16.36
N GLU A 87 -16.53 5.31 -16.93
CA GLU A 87 -16.36 4.86 -18.32
C GLU A 87 -16.67 3.37 -18.50
N TYR A 88 -16.35 2.56 -17.51
CA TYR A 88 -16.43 1.10 -17.63
C TYR A 88 -17.44 0.45 -16.70
N GLY A 89 -18.24 1.23 -16.00
CA GLY A 89 -19.35 0.75 -15.20
C GLY A 89 -18.96 -0.07 -13.97
N GLY A 90 -17.73 0.10 -13.54
CA GLY A 90 -17.15 -0.69 -12.44
C GLY A 90 -17.76 -0.49 -11.06
#